data_92d1960073040a913e01e92a0855e324
#
_entry.id   92d1960073040a913e01e92a0855e324
#
_cell.length_a   1.000
_cell.length_b   1.000
_cell.length_c   1.000
_cell.angle_alpha   90.00
_cell.angle_beta   90.00
_cell.angle_gamma   90.00
#
_symmetry.space_group_name_H-M   'P 1'
#
loop_
_entity.id
_entity.type
_entity.pdbx_description
1 polymer ?
#
loop_
_entity_poly.entity_id
_entity_poly.type
_entity_poly.pdbx_seq_one_letter_code
_entity_poly.pdbx_strand_id
1 'polypeptide(L)'
;MVRKTQAKNKEIIMILSVKINEKSFGDKQLLQDVNFSINEGEKVGLIGRNGIGKSTLFAILLGFDQDFSGEIIFRKGSVVASTQQEYSNVGEQTVLNFILNDLPEYAHLSKLLRELPEKMGENMTLIEKYTDALNRFQEKNFHFIEDKIKAELRDFGLEGFENRKMKTLSGGQKRLVDTIKIIHSNADLALVDEPTNFMDSHAKNRFLNWMKNSKEAVLVITHDRDVLSEVDRIIEIRDGKSYIFKGNYDDYLRANMFSTTNQIRDFESVQRRISNLKDKTKEYQRMKEKARDPDTIRRFKRLEEKAREELEQLEEIKKPSFWIDQQNVENLDFKVAKSYQKLKAKNVKIGINNQETRSVRSLVKAENLALGYGSLDDALEGKNGAKILFENINFDLKVGGILEI
;
A
#
# COMPACT_ATOMS: atom_id res chain seq x y z
N MET A 1 36.14 14.80 -34.21
CA MET A 1 36.18 13.55 -33.44
C MET A 1 35.00 13.57 -32.44
N VAL A 2 33.91 12.97 -32.83
CA VAL A 2 32.68 12.90 -31.98
C VAL A 2 32.79 11.60 -31.18
N ARG A 3 32.98 11.73 -29.87
CA ARG A 3 32.93 10.58 -28.96
C ARG A 3 31.47 10.11 -28.85
N LYS A 4 31.13 9.02 -29.51
CA LYS A 4 29.91 8.24 -29.25
C LYS A 4 30.03 7.65 -27.86
N THR A 5 29.29 8.18 -26.91
CA THR A 5 29.05 7.55 -25.61
C THR A 5 28.17 6.31 -25.85
N GLN A 6 28.78 5.13 -25.83
CA GLN A 6 28.05 3.86 -25.80
C GLN A 6 27.32 3.79 -24.48
N ALA A 7 26.01 4.04 -24.48
CA ALA A 7 25.14 3.60 -23.41
C ALA A 7 25.24 2.07 -23.36
N LYS A 8 25.87 1.53 -22.29
CA LYS A 8 25.81 0.11 -21.99
C LYS A 8 24.33 -0.23 -21.77
N ASN A 9 23.74 -1.03 -22.64
CA ASN A 9 22.49 -1.71 -22.38
C ASN A 9 22.68 -2.55 -21.11
N LYS A 10 22.16 -2.05 -19.99
CA LYS A 10 22.08 -2.83 -18.76
C LYS A 10 21.03 -3.91 -19.06
N GLU A 11 21.43 -5.18 -19.10
CA GLU A 11 20.46 -6.27 -19.17
C GLU A 11 19.45 -6.10 -18.03
N ILE A 12 18.19 -6.02 -18.39
CA ILE A 12 17.10 -5.89 -17.42
C ILE A 12 16.89 -7.29 -16.83
N ILE A 13 17.34 -7.49 -15.59
CA ILE A 13 17.21 -8.76 -14.89
C ILE A 13 15.94 -8.70 -14.05
N MET A 14 14.97 -9.56 -14.39
CA MET A 14 13.72 -9.69 -13.67
C MET A 14 13.92 -10.48 -12.35
N ILE A 15 13.42 -9.95 -11.25
CA ILE A 15 13.44 -10.59 -9.92
C ILE A 15 12.12 -11.28 -9.61
N LEU A 16 11.00 -10.64 -9.97
CA LEU A 16 9.65 -11.11 -9.68
C LEU A 16 8.77 -10.96 -10.91
N SER A 17 8.03 -12.02 -11.23
CA SER A 17 6.91 -12.00 -12.17
C SER A 17 5.63 -12.43 -11.46
N VAL A 18 4.58 -11.65 -11.60
CA VAL A 18 3.26 -11.87 -11.00
C VAL A 18 2.22 -11.96 -12.09
N LYS A 19 1.47 -13.06 -12.09
CA LYS A 19 0.30 -13.25 -12.95
C LYS A 19 -0.80 -13.91 -12.13
N ILE A 20 -1.76 -13.13 -11.66
CA ILE A 20 -2.93 -13.61 -10.93
C ILE A 20 -4.14 -13.43 -11.84
N ASN A 21 -4.72 -14.55 -12.25
CA ASN A 21 -5.94 -14.55 -13.07
C ASN A 21 -7.16 -14.23 -12.19
N GLU A 22 -7.21 -14.81 -10.98
CA GLU A 22 -8.32 -14.61 -10.06
C GLU A 22 -7.92 -14.91 -8.62
N LYS A 23 -8.45 -14.07 -7.69
CA LYS A 23 -8.51 -14.31 -6.25
C LYS A 23 -9.85 -13.83 -5.71
N SER A 24 -10.55 -14.73 -5.04
CA SER A 24 -11.88 -14.45 -4.45
C SER A 24 -11.90 -14.82 -2.96
N PHE A 25 -12.76 -14.16 -2.19
CA PHE A 25 -13.14 -14.54 -0.83
C PHE A 25 -14.66 -14.78 -0.80
N GLY A 26 -15.07 -16.04 -0.72
CA GLY A 26 -16.47 -16.42 -0.91
C GLY A 26 -16.95 -15.92 -2.29
N ASP A 27 -18.09 -15.25 -2.30
CA ASP A 27 -18.69 -14.71 -3.54
C ASP A 27 -18.04 -13.39 -4.01
N LYS A 28 -17.12 -12.82 -3.23
CA LYS A 28 -16.49 -11.54 -3.57
C LYS A 28 -15.18 -11.75 -4.31
N GLN A 29 -15.15 -11.42 -5.59
CA GLN A 29 -13.93 -11.34 -6.38
C GLN A 29 -13.10 -10.13 -5.92
N LEU A 30 -11.82 -10.37 -5.55
CA LEU A 30 -10.92 -9.35 -5.01
C LEU A 30 -9.88 -8.92 -6.04
N LEU A 31 -9.19 -9.90 -6.67
CA LEU A 31 -8.21 -9.64 -7.73
C LEU A 31 -8.64 -10.41 -8.99
N GLN A 32 -8.49 -9.76 -10.14
CA GLN A 32 -8.77 -10.31 -11.46
C GLN A 32 -7.80 -9.70 -12.47
N ASP A 33 -7.03 -10.53 -13.17
CA ASP A 33 -6.10 -10.08 -14.21
C ASP A 33 -5.03 -9.09 -13.67
N VAL A 34 -4.35 -9.48 -12.57
CA VAL A 34 -3.20 -8.77 -12.05
C VAL A 34 -1.94 -9.31 -12.68
N ASN A 35 -1.25 -8.47 -13.47
CA ASN A 35 -0.06 -8.87 -14.23
C ASN A 35 1.00 -7.78 -14.17
N PHE A 36 2.17 -8.09 -13.57
CA PHE A 36 3.32 -7.20 -13.54
C PHE A 36 4.61 -7.96 -13.23
N SER A 37 5.74 -7.32 -13.48
CA SER A 37 7.06 -7.85 -13.11
C SER A 37 7.86 -6.79 -12.37
N ILE A 38 8.86 -7.17 -11.59
CA ILE A 38 9.79 -6.27 -10.91
C ILE A 38 11.21 -6.65 -11.30
N ASN A 39 12.01 -5.65 -11.63
CA ASN A 39 13.39 -5.82 -12.06
C ASN A 39 14.38 -5.53 -10.93
N GLU A 40 15.60 -5.98 -11.07
CA GLU A 40 16.69 -5.73 -10.11
C GLU A 40 16.90 -4.24 -9.87
N GLY A 41 16.91 -3.83 -8.59
CA GLY A 41 17.10 -2.46 -8.16
C GLY A 41 15.91 -1.52 -8.41
N GLU A 42 14.82 -1.99 -9.01
CA GLU A 42 13.64 -1.19 -9.32
C GLU A 42 12.84 -0.84 -8.07
N LYS A 43 12.44 0.43 -7.94
CA LYS A 43 11.57 0.91 -6.86
C LYS A 43 10.14 1.03 -7.39
N VAL A 44 9.24 0.24 -6.87
CA VAL A 44 7.85 0.13 -7.35
C VAL A 44 6.88 0.50 -6.24
N GLY A 45 6.05 1.51 -6.50
CA GLY A 45 4.93 1.87 -5.61
C GLY A 45 3.68 1.07 -5.97
N LEU A 46 3.05 0.44 -4.98
CA LEU A 46 1.77 -0.25 -5.14
C LEU A 46 0.67 0.56 -4.46
N ILE A 47 -0.24 1.10 -5.26
CA ILE A 47 -1.33 1.94 -4.78
C ILE A 47 -2.70 1.34 -5.10
N GLY A 48 -3.73 1.84 -4.45
CA GLY A 48 -5.12 1.44 -4.66
C GLY A 48 -5.97 1.70 -3.42
N ARG A 49 -7.28 1.63 -3.55
CA ARG A 49 -8.22 1.89 -2.44
C ARG A 49 -8.01 0.90 -1.29
N ASN A 50 -8.37 1.35 -0.07
CA ASN A 50 -8.39 0.45 1.08
C ASN A 50 -9.40 -0.70 0.84
N GLY A 51 -8.99 -1.93 1.18
CA GLY A 51 -9.79 -3.13 0.96
C GLY A 51 -9.84 -3.63 -0.49
N ILE A 52 -9.01 -3.10 -1.43
CA ILE A 52 -8.96 -3.56 -2.82
C ILE A 52 -8.14 -4.85 -3.01
N GLY A 53 -7.41 -5.29 -1.98
CA GLY A 53 -6.59 -6.51 -2.06
C GLY A 53 -5.08 -6.31 -2.06
N LYS A 54 -4.55 -5.10 -1.73
CA LYS A 54 -3.10 -4.87 -1.67
C LYS A 54 -2.39 -5.80 -0.67
N SER A 55 -2.90 -5.87 0.57
CA SER A 55 -2.33 -6.76 1.60
C SER A 55 -2.54 -8.24 1.27
N THR A 56 -3.64 -8.58 0.60
CA THR A 56 -3.85 -9.95 0.08
C THR A 56 -2.81 -10.29 -1.00
N LEU A 57 -2.52 -9.35 -1.90
CA LEU A 57 -1.45 -9.53 -2.88
C LEU A 57 -0.10 -9.78 -2.18
N PHE A 58 0.23 -9.03 -1.12
CA PHE A 58 1.44 -9.29 -0.34
C PHE A 58 1.41 -10.67 0.34
N ALA A 59 0.28 -11.08 0.92
CA ALA A 59 0.14 -12.42 1.50
C ALA A 59 0.36 -13.53 0.46
N ILE A 60 -0.12 -13.34 -0.77
CA ILE A 60 0.13 -14.25 -1.90
C ILE A 60 1.62 -14.25 -2.27
N LEU A 61 2.26 -13.09 -2.41
CA LEU A 61 3.68 -12.97 -2.75
C LEU A 61 4.59 -13.62 -1.69
N LEU A 62 4.19 -13.58 -0.42
CA LEU A 62 4.91 -14.20 0.68
C LEU A 62 4.56 -15.69 0.88
N GLY A 63 3.65 -16.24 0.09
CA GLY A 63 3.23 -17.63 0.17
C GLY A 63 2.30 -17.97 1.34
N PHE A 64 1.80 -16.94 2.07
CA PHE A 64 0.82 -17.12 3.16
C PHE A 64 -0.58 -17.42 2.64
N ASP A 65 -0.90 -16.98 1.45
CA ASP A 65 -2.15 -17.27 0.76
C ASP A 65 -1.85 -17.96 -0.57
N GLN A 66 -2.26 -19.22 -0.70
CA GLN A 66 -2.04 -20.06 -1.88
C GLN A 66 -3.34 -20.31 -2.66
N ASP A 67 -4.47 -19.82 -2.16
CA ASP A 67 -5.78 -19.96 -2.78
C ASP A 67 -6.01 -18.86 -3.83
N PHE A 68 -5.36 -18.97 -4.98
CA PHE A 68 -5.52 -18.09 -6.13
C PHE A 68 -5.27 -18.86 -7.44
N SER A 69 -5.78 -18.33 -8.54
CA SER A 69 -5.48 -18.83 -9.88
C SER A 69 -4.43 -17.94 -10.54
N GLY A 70 -3.32 -18.55 -10.97
CA GLY A 70 -2.23 -17.82 -11.60
C GLY A 70 -0.87 -18.38 -11.29
N GLU A 71 0.17 -17.57 -11.48
CA GLU A 71 1.56 -17.95 -11.29
C GLU A 71 2.37 -16.79 -10.72
N ILE A 72 3.26 -17.11 -9.76
CA ILE A 72 4.24 -16.17 -9.22
C ILE A 72 5.61 -16.81 -9.35
N ILE A 73 6.51 -16.10 -10.04
CA ILE A 73 7.86 -16.58 -10.32
C ILE A 73 8.86 -15.62 -9.70
N PHE A 74 9.64 -16.08 -8.73
CA PHE A 74 10.82 -15.41 -8.24
C PHE A 74 12.06 -15.91 -8.98
N ARG A 75 13.03 -15.03 -9.18
CA ARG A 75 14.35 -15.43 -9.68
C ARG A 75 14.94 -16.48 -8.75
N LYS A 76 15.45 -17.56 -9.31
CA LYS A 76 16.05 -18.66 -8.50
C LYS A 76 17.20 -18.14 -7.64
N GLY A 77 17.13 -18.42 -6.34
CA GLY A 77 18.13 -18.02 -5.37
C GLY A 77 18.03 -16.56 -4.90
N SER A 78 17.00 -15.80 -5.31
CA SER A 78 16.79 -14.46 -4.78
C SER A 78 16.32 -14.50 -3.33
N VAL A 79 16.81 -13.54 -2.55
CA VAL A 79 16.43 -13.34 -1.14
C VAL A 79 15.35 -12.29 -1.09
N VAL A 80 14.20 -12.61 -0.47
CA VAL A 80 13.08 -11.72 -0.28
C VAL A 80 12.96 -11.35 1.19
N ALA A 81 12.96 -10.06 1.50
CA ALA A 81 12.65 -9.53 2.82
C ALA A 81 11.28 -8.87 2.82
N SER A 82 10.55 -8.96 3.93
CA SER A 82 9.23 -8.34 4.03
C SER A 82 8.95 -7.79 5.42
N THR A 83 8.08 -6.77 5.48
CA THR A 83 7.46 -6.36 6.73
C THR A 83 6.49 -7.44 7.20
N GLN A 84 6.46 -7.70 8.51
CA GLN A 84 5.56 -8.69 9.10
C GLN A 84 4.18 -8.08 9.35
N GLN A 85 3.13 -8.85 9.07
CA GLN A 85 1.75 -8.45 9.38
C GLN A 85 1.36 -8.80 10.83
N GLU A 86 1.92 -9.88 11.37
CA GLU A 86 1.67 -10.36 12.73
C GLU A 86 2.98 -10.67 13.48
N TYR A 87 3.01 -10.35 14.77
CA TYR A 87 4.17 -10.52 15.65
C TYR A 87 3.95 -11.56 16.77
N SER A 88 2.95 -12.44 16.61
CA SER A 88 2.54 -13.40 17.63
C SER A 88 3.66 -14.36 18.06
N ASN A 89 4.50 -14.80 17.11
CA ASN A 89 5.53 -15.82 17.35
C ASN A 89 6.90 -15.26 17.79
N VAL A 90 7.08 -13.93 17.79
CA VAL A 90 8.40 -13.30 18.05
C VAL A 90 8.44 -12.52 19.37
N GLY A 91 7.38 -12.58 20.17
CA GLY A 91 7.20 -11.75 21.34
C GLY A 91 8.31 -11.85 22.40
N GLU A 92 8.93 -13.01 22.58
CA GLU A 92 9.97 -13.24 23.60
C GLU A 92 11.39 -12.85 23.12
N GLN A 93 11.59 -12.63 21.84
CA GLN A 93 12.86 -12.18 21.29
C GLN A 93 13.16 -10.73 21.67
N THR A 94 14.42 -10.38 21.86
CA THR A 94 14.84 -8.96 21.94
C THR A 94 14.78 -8.33 20.57
N VAL A 95 14.65 -7.00 20.51
CA VAL A 95 14.66 -6.22 19.27
C VAL A 95 15.89 -6.56 18.42
N LEU A 96 17.07 -6.55 19.05
CA LEU A 96 18.32 -6.87 18.35
C LEU A 96 18.30 -8.28 17.76
N ASN A 97 17.92 -9.29 18.55
CA ASN A 97 17.84 -10.69 18.07
C ASN A 97 16.78 -10.85 16.99
N PHE A 98 15.65 -10.16 17.07
CA PHE A 98 14.62 -10.17 16.05
C PHE A 98 15.17 -9.69 14.69
N ILE A 99 15.94 -8.60 14.68
CA ILE A 99 16.55 -8.07 13.46
C ILE A 99 17.65 -9.03 12.96
N LEU A 100 18.55 -9.48 13.84
CA LEU A 100 19.69 -10.30 13.46
C LEU A 100 19.27 -11.68 12.93
N ASN A 101 18.25 -12.31 13.51
CA ASN A 101 17.78 -13.64 13.10
C ASN A 101 17.16 -13.66 11.70
N ASP A 102 16.60 -12.55 11.25
CA ASP A 102 16.00 -12.41 9.92
C ASP A 102 17.02 -11.95 8.87
N LEU A 103 18.27 -11.62 9.27
CA LEU A 103 19.29 -11.28 8.29
C LEU A 103 19.75 -12.53 7.52
N PRO A 104 19.70 -12.51 6.18
CA PRO A 104 20.14 -13.63 5.37
C PRO A 104 21.57 -14.04 5.72
N GLU A 105 21.79 -15.35 5.87
CA GLU A 105 23.07 -15.96 6.21
C GLU A 105 23.61 -15.65 7.62
N TYR A 106 23.21 -14.53 8.29
CA TYR A 106 23.79 -14.13 9.59
C TYR A 106 23.65 -15.22 10.66
N ALA A 107 22.43 -15.71 10.87
CA ALA A 107 22.17 -16.74 11.89
C ALA A 107 22.96 -18.02 11.63
N HIS A 108 23.04 -18.43 10.35
CA HIS A 108 23.81 -19.62 9.96
C HIS A 108 25.33 -19.45 10.17
N LEU A 109 25.88 -18.34 9.65
CA LEU A 109 27.31 -18.04 9.75
C LEU A 109 27.73 -17.82 11.20
N SER A 110 26.97 -17.05 11.99
CA SER A 110 27.23 -16.84 13.41
C SER A 110 27.25 -18.15 14.21
N LYS A 111 26.34 -19.08 13.88
CA LYS A 111 26.30 -20.39 14.49
C LYS A 111 27.57 -21.19 14.14
N LEU A 112 27.95 -21.22 12.87
CA LEU A 112 29.16 -21.92 12.42
C LEU A 112 30.43 -21.37 13.11
N LEU A 113 30.57 -20.02 13.14
CA LEU A 113 31.73 -19.37 13.75
C LEU A 113 31.81 -19.61 15.25
N ARG A 114 30.71 -19.84 15.94
CA ARG A 114 30.67 -20.13 17.38
C ARG A 114 30.92 -21.61 17.67
N GLU A 115 30.34 -22.53 16.88
CA GLU A 115 30.39 -23.98 17.19
C GLU A 115 31.59 -24.69 16.61
N LEU A 116 32.11 -24.29 15.43
CA LEU A 116 33.19 -25.01 14.77
C LEU A 116 34.55 -24.94 15.53
N PRO A 117 34.94 -23.81 16.16
CA PRO A 117 36.21 -23.75 16.91
C PRO A 117 36.37 -24.86 17.99
N GLU A 118 35.26 -25.22 18.66
CA GLU A 118 35.27 -26.25 19.69
C GLU A 118 35.33 -27.69 19.11
N LYS A 119 34.90 -27.86 17.86
CA LYS A 119 34.73 -29.16 17.21
C LYS A 119 35.79 -29.51 16.17
N MET A 120 36.50 -28.47 15.65
CA MET A 120 37.36 -28.67 14.48
C MET A 120 38.67 -29.36 14.77
N GLY A 121 39.33 -29.14 15.95
CA GLY A 121 40.62 -29.68 16.24
C GLY A 121 41.60 -29.61 15.07
N GLU A 122 42.15 -30.76 14.63
CA GLU A 122 43.02 -30.89 13.44
C GLU A 122 42.24 -31.32 12.17
N ASN A 123 40.91 -31.33 12.21
CA ASN A 123 40.08 -31.76 11.07
C ASN A 123 40.07 -30.71 9.96
N MET A 124 40.82 -30.92 8.90
CA MET A 124 40.98 -30.01 7.77
C MET A 124 39.64 -29.59 7.15
N THR A 125 38.67 -30.51 7.01
CA THR A 125 37.35 -30.19 6.42
C THR A 125 36.55 -29.22 7.29
N LEU A 126 36.67 -29.30 8.62
CA LEU A 126 36.00 -28.35 9.53
C LEU A 126 36.72 -27.02 9.56
N ILE A 127 38.06 -27.02 9.43
CA ILE A 127 38.88 -25.82 9.31
C ILE A 127 38.52 -25.05 8.03
N GLU A 128 38.40 -25.73 6.90
CA GLU A 128 37.94 -25.13 5.63
C GLU A 128 36.54 -24.49 5.77
N LYS A 129 35.58 -25.23 6.34
CA LYS A 129 34.23 -24.69 6.60
C LYS A 129 34.24 -23.46 7.50
N TYR A 130 35.09 -23.46 8.52
CA TYR A 130 35.22 -22.29 9.39
C TYR A 130 35.79 -21.08 8.63
N THR A 131 36.82 -21.32 7.83
CA THR A 131 37.48 -20.29 7.04
C THR A 131 36.53 -19.70 6.02
N ASP A 132 35.74 -20.50 5.31
CA ASP A 132 34.73 -20.06 4.37
C ASP A 132 33.65 -19.26 5.07
N ALA A 133 33.18 -19.75 6.23
CA ALA A 133 32.19 -19.01 7.03
C ALA A 133 32.72 -17.62 7.50
N LEU A 134 34.01 -17.60 7.92
CA LEU A 134 34.65 -16.36 8.37
C LEU A 134 34.79 -15.34 7.21
N ASN A 135 35.27 -15.80 6.06
CA ASN A 135 35.40 -14.99 4.87
C ASN A 135 34.04 -14.42 4.46
N ARG A 136 33.01 -15.27 4.43
CA ARG A 136 31.65 -14.84 4.09
C ARG A 136 31.07 -13.83 5.09
N PHE A 137 31.33 -14.04 6.39
CA PHE A 137 30.94 -13.12 7.45
C PHE A 137 31.62 -11.75 7.33
N GLN A 138 32.90 -11.74 6.92
CA GLN A 138 33.64 -10.51 6.64
C GLN A 138 33.15 -9.80 5.38
N GLU A 139 32.92 -10.52 4.28
CA GLU A 139 32.37 -9.97 3.03
C GLU A 139 31.03 -9.25 3.27
N LYS A 140 30.19 -9.83 4.12
CA LYS A 140 28.89 -9.25 4.51
C LYS A 140 29.01 -8.11 5.53
N ASN A 141 30.22 -7.81 6.05
CA ASN A 141 30.46 -6.83 7.11
C ASN A 141 29.64 -7.06 8.38
N PHE A 142 29.39 -8.31 8.74
CA PHE A 142 28.59 -8.70 9.91
C PHE A 142 29.29 -8.41 11.24
N HIS A 143 30.60 -8.21 11.28
CA HIS A 143 31.33 -7.81 12.48
C HIS A 143 30.81 -6.49 13.10
N PHE A 144 30.27 -5.59 12.28
CA PHE A 144 29.77 -4.29 12.72
C PHE A 144 28.25 -4.17 12.66
N ILE A 145 27.54 -5.29 12.40
CA ILE A 145 26.11 -5.24 12.14
C ILE A 145 25.31 -4.80 13.36
N GLU A 146 25.70 -5.24 14.57
CA GLU A 146 25.01 -4.86 15.80
C GLU A 146 25.13 -3.36 16.07
N ASP A 147 26.32 -2.77 15.86
CA ASP A 147 26.54 -1.33 16.05
C ASP A 147 25.77 -0.52 15.00
N LYS A 148 25.69 -1.00 13.77
CA LYS A 148 24.86 -0.39 12.72
C LYS A 148 23.38 -0.43 13.09
N ILE A 149 22.89 -1.58 13.58
CA ILE A 149 21.50 -1.71 14.02
C ILE A 149 21.20 -0.77 15.20
N LYS A 150 22.11 -0.66 16.19
CA LYS A 150 21.96 0.28 17.31
C LYS A 150 21.92 1.74 16.85
N ALA A 151 22.76 2.10 15.88
CA ALA A 151 22.73 3.43 15.28
C ALA A 151 21.40 3.68 14.56
N GLU A 152 20.93 2.71 13.80
CA GLU A 152 19.64 2.81 13.09
C GLU A 152 18.47 2.90 14.08
N LEU A 153 18.47 2.12 15.16
CA LEU A 153 17.45 2.21 16.23
C LEU A 153 17.39 3.65 16.80
N ARG A 154 18.54 4.30 17.04
CA ARG A 154 18.59 5.69 17.48
C ARG A 154 18.00 6.64 16.44
N ASP A 155 18.34 6.46 15.16
CA ASP A 155 17.84 7.29 14.06
C ASP A 155 16.31 7.14 13.87
N PHE A 156 15.75 6.00 14.30
CA PHE A 156 14.31 5.75 14.31
C PHE A 156 13.61 6.07 15.65
N GLY A 157 14.30 6.78 16.57
CA GLY A 157 13.73 7.17 17.87
C GLY A 157 13.55 6.00 18.85
N LEU A 158 14.28 4.90 18.65
CA LEU A 158 14.24 3.68 19.48
C LEU A 158 15.57 3.45 20.22
N GLU A 159 16.26 4.51 20.63
CA GLU A 159 17.52 4.40 21.38
C GLU A 159 17.31 3.60 22.67
N GLY A 160 18.22 2.64 22.95
CA GLY A 160 18.16 1.78 24.13
C GLY A 160 17.11 0.65 24.06
N PHE A 161 16.51 0.40 22.88
CA PHE A 161 15.50 -0.65 22.73
C PHE A 161 16.09 -2.01 22.32
N GLU A 162 17.39 -2.09 22.03
CA GLU A 162 18.06 -3.30 21.54
C GLU A 162 17.82 -4.54 22.40
N ASN A 163 17.74 -4.37 23.73
CA ASN A 163 17.53 -5.44 24.70
C ASN A 163 16.05 -5.62 25.13
N ARG A 164 15.14 -4.75 24.66
CA ARG A 164 13.71 -4.90 24.97
C ARG A 164 13.10 -6.05 24.20
N LYS A 165 12.16 -6.76 24.84
CA LYS A 165 11.41 -7.83 24.17
C LYS A 165 10.36 -7.24 23.20
N MET A 166 10.22 -7.86 22.03
CA MET A 166 9.26 -7.44 20.99
C MET A 166 7.83 -7.31 21.52
N LYS A 167 7.41 -8.17 22.48
CA LYS A 167 6.07 -8.09 23.09
C LYS A 167 5.81 -6.79 23.87
N THR A 168 6.85 -6.13 24.34
CA THR A 168 6.73 -4.88 25.14
C THR A 168 6.61 -3.64 24.28
N LEU A 169 6.79 -3.74 22.96
CA LEU A 169 6.71 -2.64 22.02
C LEU A 169 5.26 -2.37 21.61
N SER A 170 4.94 -1.09 21.39
CA SER A 170 3.69 -0.70 20.75
C SER A 170 3.66 -1.19 19.28
N GLY A 171 2.48 -1.24 18.68
CA GLY A 171 2.32 -1.63 17.28
C GLY A 171 3.17 -0.78 16.32
N GLY A 172 3.22 0.54 16.55
CA GLY A 172 4.06 1.46 15.76
C GLY A 172 5.56 1.18 15.93
N GLN A 173 6.03 0.96 17.17
CA GLN A 173 7.42 0.62 17.44
C GLN A 173 7.84 -0.69 16.78
N LYS A 174 6.96 -1.71 16.77
CA LYS A 174 7.21 -2.96 16.05
C LYS A 174 7.39 -2.74 14.55
N ARG A 175 6.57 -1.85 13.95
CA ARG A 175 6.69 -1.50 12.53
C ARG A 175 8.01 -0.79 12.22
N LEU A 176 8.48 0.11 13.09
CA LEU A 176 9.79 0.77 12.94
C LEU A 176 10.92 -0.26 13.00
N VAL A 177 10.90 -1.18 13.98
CA VAL A 177 11.89 -2.27 14.08
C VAL A 177 11.90 -3.15 12.83
N ASP A 178 10.72 -3.45 12.29
CA ASP A 178 10.57 -4.24 11.07
C ASP A 178 11.15 -3.54 9.84
N THR A 179 10.97 -2.22 9.76
CA THR A 179 11.60 -1.40 8.72
C THR A 179 13.12 -1.40 8.84
N ILE A 180 13.67 -1.27 10.05
CA ILE A 180 15.11 -1.37 10.31
C ILE A 180 15.65 -2.73 9.88
N LYS A 181 14.92 -3.82 10.16
CA LYS A 181 15.26 -5.16 9.70
C LYS A 181 15.40 -5.21 8.17
N ILE A 182 14.47 -4.63 7.43
CA ILE A 182 14.52 -4.57 5.98
C ILE A 182 15.73 -3.76 5.47
N ILE A 183 16.00 -2.61 6.07
CA ILE A 183 17.16 -1.77 5.71
C ILE A 183 18.49 -2.56 5.78
N HIS A 184 18.59 -3.49 6.72
CA HIS A 184 19.79 -4.29 6.93
C HIS A 184 19.75 -5.68 6.27
N SER A 185 18.64 -6.08 5.64
CA SER A 185 18.45 -7.43 5.09
C SER A 185 19.37 -7.75 3.93
N ASN A 186 19.86 -6.74 3.20
CA ASN A 186 20.58 -6.92 1.93
C ASN A 186 19.85 -7.91 0.98
N ALA A 187 18.52 -7.80 0.94
CA ALA A 187 17.68 -8.65 0.12
C ALA A 187 17.77 -8.28 -1.37
N ASP A 188 17.43 -9.19 -2.26
CA ASP A 188 17.26 -8.86 -3.68
C ASP A 188 15.96 -8.11 -3.93
N LEU A 189 14.92 -8.42 -3.12
CA LEU A 189 13.60 -7.79 -3.16
C LEU A 189 13.09 -7.50 -1.75
N ALA A 190 12.73 -6.26 -1.47
CA ALA A 190 12.06 -5.83 -0.25
C ALA A 190 10.56 -5.59 -0.52
N LEU A 191 9.69 -6.24 0.26
CA LEU A 191 8.24 -6.05 0.26
C LEU A 191 7.84 -5.26 1.51
N VAL A 192 7.41 -4.01 1.33
CA VAL A 192 7.21 -3.07 2.43
C VAL A 192 5.77 -2.56 2.45
N ASP A 193 5.05 -2.78 3.55
CA ASP A 193 3.65 -2.36 3.69
C ASP A 193 3.52 -1.17 4.65
N GLU A 194 3.12 0.00 4.10
CA GLU A 194 2.85 1.26 4.80
C GLU A 194 3.96 1.65 5.82
N PRO A 195 5.23 1.76 5.40
CA PRO A 195 6.36 1.94 6.32
C PRO A 195 6.30 3.24 7.11
N THR A 196 5.79 4.32 6.51
CA THR A 196 5.89 5.69 7.05
C THR A 196 4.80 6.05 8.06
N ASN A 197 3.80 5.20 8.27
CA ASN A 197 2.64 5.52 9.14
C ASN A 197 3.01 5.85 10.60
N PHE A 198 4.17 5.42 11.09
CA PHE A 198 4.60 5.62 12.47
C PHE A 198 5.97 6.30 12.57
N MET A 199 6.45 6.86 11.47
CA MET A 199 7.74 7.55 11.40
C MET A 199 7.56 9.04 11.65
N ASP A 200 8.45 9.60 12.44
CA ASP A 200 8.65 11.05 12.44
C ASP A 200 9.40 11.50 11.17
N SER A 201 9.62 12.79 11.02
CA SER A 201 10.28 13.36 9.85
C SER A 201 11.72 12.86 9.67
N HIS A 202 12.43 12.57 10.78
CA HIS A 202 13.81 12.10 10.75
C HIS A 202 13.89 10.65 10.27
N ALA A 203 13.11 9.76 10.88
CA ALA A 203 13.01 8.36 10.49
C ALA A 203 12.52 8.20 9.04
N LYS A 204 11.55 9.03 8.62
CA LYS A 204 11.06 9.05 7.24
C LYS A 204 12.15 9.43 6.25
N ASN A 205 12.91 10.51 6.52
CA ASN A 205 14.03 10.90 5.67
C ASN A 205 15.10 9.79 5.60
N ARG A 206 15.35 9.10 6.71
CA ARG A 206 16.28 7.97 6.75
C ARG A 206 15.83 6.82 5.86
N PHE A 207 14.53 6.46 5.93
CA PHE A 207 13.92 5.44 5.06
C PHE A 207 13.99 5.84 3.57
N LEU A 208 13.64 7.09 3.22
CA LEU A 208 13.72 7.60 1.85
C LEU A 208 15.15 7.55 1.29
N ASN A 209 16.14 7.95 2.10
CA ASN A 209 17.54 7.89 1.72
C ASN A 209 18.00 6.44 1.48
N TRP A 210 17.59 5.50 2.33
CA TRP A 210 17.85 4.07 2.08
C TRP A 210 17.21 3.62 0.77
N MET A 211 15.92 3.88 0.58
CA MET A 211 15.19 3.46 -0.61
C MET A 211 15.85 3.99 -1.90
N LYS A 212 16.29 5.24 -1.89
CA LYS A 212 16.95 5.89 -3.04
C LYS A 212 18.32 5.31 -3.38
N ASN A 213 19.12 4.97 -2.35
CA ASN A 213 20.50 4.56 -2.52
C ASN A 213 20.71 3.05 -2.48
N SER A 214 19.73 2.28 -2.07
CA SER A 214 19.81 0.82 -2.00
C SER A 214 19.84 0.19 -3.39
N LYS A 215 20.47 -0.97 -3.49
CA LYS A 215 20.52 -1.77 -4.71
C LYS A 215 19.36 -2.78 -4.80
N GLU A 216 18.65 -2.97 -3.70
CA GLU A 216 17.51 -3.86 -3.62
C GLU A 216 16.38 -3.39 -4.54
N ALA A 217 15.65 -4.31 -5.15
CA ALA A 217 14.33 -4.01 -5.66
C ALA A 217 13.38 -3.78 -4.48
N VAL A 218 12.50 -2.79 -4.59
CA VAL A 218 11.54 -2.47 -3.52
C VAL A 218 10.13 -2.43 -4.10
N LEU A 219 9.22 -3.22 -3.54
CA LEU A 219 7.78 -3.06 -3.75
C LEU A 219 7.18 -2.50 -2.48
N VAL A 220 6.76 -1.24 -2.52
CA VAL A 220 6.19 -0.55 -1.36
C VAL A 220 4.71 -0.27 -1.56
N ILE A 221 3.87 -0.74 -0.63
CA ILE A 221 2.49 -0.29 -0.50
C ILE A 221 2.52 0.98 0.35
N THR A 222 2.03 2.09 -0.17
CA THR A 222 1.94 3.33 0.60
C THR A 222 0.99 4.33 -0.03
N HIS A 223 0.52 5.26 0.80
CA HIS A 223 -0.19 6.47 0.39
C HIS A 223 0.66 7.73 0.58
N ASP A 224 1.88 7.58 1.05
CA ASP A 224 2.81 8.67 1.31
C ASP A 224 3.43 9.19 -0.01
N ARG A 225 3.19 10.46 -0.30
CA ARG A 225 3.64 11.10 -1.54
C ARG A 225 5.15 11.22 -1.65
N ASP A 226 5.83 11.41 -0.53
CA ASP A 226 7.29 11.55 -0.52
C ASP A 226 7.93 10.20 -0.91
N VAL A 227 7.36 9.08 -0.43
CA VAL A 227 7.79 7.74 -0.84
C VAL A 227 7.48 7.49 -2.32
N LEU A 228 6.28 7.86 -2.75
CA LEU A 228 5.86 7.68 -4.15
C LEU A 228 6.57 8.63 -5.13
N SER A 229 7.21 9.70 -4.65
CA SER A 229 8.05 10.57 -5.48
C SER A 229 9.40 9.93 -5.84
N GLU A 230 9.86 8.97 -5.03
CA GLU A 230 11.16 8.30 -5.19
C GLU A 230 11.04 6.92 -5.87
N VAL A 231 9.87 6.53 -6.39
CA VAL A 231 9.71 5.28 -7.14
C VAL A 231 9.96 5.47 -8.63
N ASP A 232 10.41 4.40 -9.29
CA ASP A 232 10.62 4.36 -10.75
C ASP A 232 9.32 4.10 -11.52
N ARG A 233 8.34 3.46 -10.84
CA ARG A 233 7.11 3.02 -11.44
C ARG A 233 6.01 2.84 -10.39
N ILE A 234 4.77 3.09 -10.78
CA ILE A 234 3.59 2.88 -9.95
C ILE A 234 2.72 1.77 -10.56
N ILE A 235 2.28 0.86 -9.70
CA ILE A 235 1.25 -0.13 -10.00
C ILE A 235 0.00 0.24 -9.22
N GLU A 236 -1.08 0.51 -9.91
CA GLU A 236 -2.39 0.76 -9.29
C GLU A 236 -3.25 -0.51 -9.38
N ILE A 237 -3.77 -0.97 -8.24
CA ILE A 237 -4.84 -1.98 -8.23
C ILE A 237 -6.17 -1.25 -8.22
N ARG A 238 -6.94 -1.43 -9.29
CA ARG A 238 -8.25 -0.82 -9.48
C ARG A 238 -9.23 -1.84 -10.08
N ASP A 239 -10.39 -2.00 -9.46
CA ASP A 239 -11.42 -2.96 -9.87
C ASP A 239 -10.87 -4.40 -10.06
N GLY A 240 -9.94 -4.80 -9.16
CA GLY A 240 -9.28 -6.10 -9.18
C GLY A 240 -8.15 -6.26 -10.20
N LYS A 241 -7.89 -5.27 -11.06
CA LYS A 241 -6.87 -5.31 -12.12
C LYS A 241 -5.65 -4.45 -11.80
N SER A 242 -4.51 -4.79 -12.39
CA SER A 242 -3.29 -3.99 -12.29
C SER A 242 -3.16 -3.01 -13.46
N TYR A 243 -2.85 -1.76 -13.15
CA TYR A 243 -2.50 -0.72 -14.12
C TYR A 243 -1.10 -0.21 -13.83
N ILE A 244 -0.24 -0.19 -14.84
CA ILE A 244 1.18 0.12 -14.69
C ILE A 244 1.45 1.50 -15.26
N PHE A 245 2.06 2.38 -14.46
CA PHE A 245 2.45 3.73 -14.84
C PHE A 245 3.96 3.88 -14.66
N LYS A 246 4.65 4.28 -15.71
CA LYS A 246 6.09 4.59 -15.66
C LYS A 246 6.30 5.96 -15.02
N GLY A 247 7.35 6.07 -14.24
CA GLY A 247 7.69 7.28 -13.50
C GLY A 247 7.12 7.30 -12.10
N ASN A 248 7.31 8.42 -11.44
CA ASN A 248 6.94 8.66 -10.04
C ASN A 248 5.46 9.08 -9.88
N TYR A 249 5.11 9.55 -8.69
CA TYR A 249 3.74 9.95 -8.36
C TYR A 249 3.22 11.11 -9.22
N ASP A 250 4.05 12.07 -9.57
CA ASP A 250 3.63 13.20 -10.42
C ASP A 250 3.33 12.74 -11.85
N ASP A 251 4.14 11.81 -12.38
CA ASP A 251 3.90 11.21 -13.69
C ASP A 251 2.62 10.38 -13.70
N TYR A 252 2.38 9.61 -12.63
CA TYR A 252 1.13 8.88 -12.42
C TYR A 252 -0.08 9.82 -12.41
N LEU A 253 0.00 10.93 -11.67
CA LEU A 253 -1.10 11.90 -11.61
C LEU A 253 -1.43 12.46 -12.98
N ARG A 254 -0.41 12.87 -13.75
CA ARG A 254 -0.60 13.39 -15.12
C ARG A 254 -1.26 12.35 -16.03
N ALA A 255 -0.74 11.12 -16.03
CA ALA A 255 -1.29 10.03 -16.84
C ALA A 255 -2.71 9.66 -16.43
N ASN A 256 -2.97 9.60 -15.11
CA ASN A 256 -4.29 9.29 -14.58
C ASN A 256 -5.31 10.39 -14.86
N MET A 257 -4.93 11.67 -14.76
CA MET A 257 -5.78 12.80 -15.14
C MET A 257 -6.22 12.73 -16.59
N PHE A 258 -5.27 12.45 -17.51
CA PHE A 258 -5.57 12.32 -18.93
C PHE A 258 -6.50 11.13 -19.22
N SER A 259 -6.20 9.97 -18.66
CA SER A 259 -7.03 8.76 -18.78
C SER A 259 -8.43 8.98 -18.19
N THR A 260 -8.51 9.57 -16.98
CA THR A 260 -9.77 9.87 -16.29
C THR A 260 -10.62 10.83 -17.11
N THR A 261 -10.02 11.88 -17.67
CA THR A 261 -10.73 12.87 -18.51
C THR A 261 -11.35 12.21 -19.74
N ASN A 262 -10.60 11.33 -20.42
CA ASN A 262 -11.11 10.62 -21.58
C ASN A 262 -12.23 9.64 -21.20
N GLN A 263 -12.05 8.84 -20.14
CA GLN A 263 -13.09 7.91 -19.67
C GLN A 263 -14.37 8.62 -19.22
N ILE A 264 -14.26 9.79 -18.61
CA ILE A 264 -15.44 10.61 -18.25
C ILE A 264 -16.17 11.08 -19.50
N ARG A 265 -15.44 11.59 -20.51
CA ARG A 265 -16.03 12.05 -21.78
C ARG A 265 -16.71 10.90 -22.52
N ASP A 266 -16.07 9.73 -22.57
CA ASP A 266 -16.61 8.52 -23.20
C ASP A 266 -17.90 8.09 -22.47
N PHE A 267 -17.88 8.02 -21.16
CA PHE A 267 -19.06 7.66 -20.38
C PHE A 267 -20.20 8.68 -20.53
N GLU A 268 -19.91 9.98 -20.55
CA GLU A 268 -20.91 11.02 -20.81
C GLU A 268 -21.52 10.87 -22.22
N SER A 269 -20.72 10.49 -23.21
CA SER A 269 -21.22 10.24 -24.57
C SER A 269 -22.17 9.03 -24.62
N VAL A 270 -21.81 7.94 -23.90
CA VAL A 270 -22.68 6.77 -23.73
C VAL A 270 -23.98 7.14 -23.02
N GLN A 271 -23.93 7.94 -21.94
CA GLN A 271 -25.14 8.38 -21.23
C GLN A 271 -26.06 9.24 -22.11
N ARG A 272 -25.51 10.12 -22.94
CA ARG A 272 -26.30 10.85 -23.94
C ARG A 272 -26.91 9.91 -24.95
N ARG A 273 -26.19 8.89 -25.41
CA ARG A 273 -26.71 7.88 -26.35
C ARG A 273 -27.85 7.09 -25.73
N ILE A 274 -27.72 6.66 -24.48
CA ILE A 274 -28.77 5.97 -23.70
C ILE A 274 -30.03 6.86 -23.61
N SER A 275 -29.88 8.15 -23.27
CA SER A 275 -31.01 9.07 -23.20
C SER A 275 -31.74 9.20 -24.55
N ASN A 276 -30.97 9.40 -25.62
CA ASN A 276 -31.53 9.52 -26.98
C ASN A 276 -32.24 8.22 -27.42
N LEU A 277 -31.70 7.05 -27.08
CA LEU A 277 -32.33 5.77 -27.41
C LEU A 277 -33.64 5.57 -26.63
N LYS A 278 -33.66 5.95 -25.33
CA LYS A 278 -34.90 5.90 -24.53
C LYS A 278 -36.01 6.78 -25.13
N ASP A 279 -35.67 7.96 -25.61
CA ASP A 279 -36.61 8.87 -26.24
C ASP A 279 -37.09 8.31 -27.58
N LYS A 280 -36.19 7.77 -28.42
CA LYS A 280 -36.53 7.12 -29.70
C LYS A 280 -37.41 5.87 -29.51
N THR A 281 -37.13 5.05 -28.51
CA THR A 281 -37.95 3.88 -28.20
C THR A 281 -39.40 4.28 -27.89
N LYS A 282 -39.57 5.32 -27.06
CA LYS A 282 -40.91 5.89 -26.77
C LYS A 282 -41.59 6.46 -28.02
N GLU A 283 -40.83 7.11 -28.89
CA GLU A 283 -41.33 7.68 -30.13
C GLU A 283 -41.78 6.57 -31.08
N TYR A 284 -40.97 5.53 -31.30
CA TYR A 284 -41.34 4.37 -32.15
C TYR A 284 -42.55 3.64 -31.60
N GLN A 285 -42.66 3.50 -30.29
CA GLN A 285 -43.83 2.91 -29.66
C GLN A 285 -45.11 3.74 -29.96
N ARG A 286 -45.06 5.06 -29.78
CA ARG A 286 -46.18 5.98 -30.11
C ARG A 286 -46.54 5.92 -31.59
N MET A 287 -45.55 5.88 -32.49
CA MET A 287 -45.77 5.81 -33.93
C MET A 287 -46.40 4.47 -34.33
N LYS A 288 -45.97 3.36 -33.73
CA LYS A 288 -46.54 2.02 -33.91
C LYS A 288 -48.02 1.99 -33.50
N GLU A 289 -48.37 2.59 -32.36
CA GLU A 289 -49.73 2.66 -31.85
C GLU A 289 -50.66 3.51 -32.73
N LYS A 290 -50.16 4.55 -33.41
CA LYS A 290 -50.90 5.41 -34.31
C LYS A 290 -50.99 4.89 -35.73
N ALA A 291 -50.14 3.99 -36.15
CA ALA A 291 -50.09 3.46 -37.49
C ALA A 291 -51.28 2.50 -37.74
N ARG A 292 -51.90 2.62 -38.93
CA ARG A 292 -53.01 1.74 -39.37
C ARG A 292 -52.57 0.74 -40.40
N ASP A 293 -51.48 1.01 -41.09
CA ASP A 293 -50.94 0.14 -42.13
C ASP A 293 -50.01 -0.93 -41.52
N PRO A 294 -50.23 -2.25 -41.85
CA PRO A 294 -49.44 -3.35 -41.30
C PRO A 294 -47.93 -3.27 -41.56
N ASP A 295 -47.52 -2.76 -42.73
CA ASP A 295 -46.10 -2.67 -43.08
C ASP A 295 -45.40 -1.55 -42.28
N THR A 296 -46.10 -0.45 -42.03
CA THR A 296 -45.66 0.65 -41.17
C THR A 296 -45.52 0.17 -39.72
N ILE A 297 -46.47 -0.64 -39.23
CA ILE A 297 -46.40 -1.22 -37.89
C ILE A 297 -45.16 -2.14 -37.75
N ARG A 298 -44.93 -3.02 -38.75
CA ARG A 298 -43.74 -3.91 -38.77
C ARG A 298 -42.44 -3.14 -38.79
N ARG A 299 -42.39 -2.03 -39.55
CA ARG A 299 -41.21 -1.15 -39.63
C ARG A 299 -40.90 -0.54 -38.28
N PHE A 300 -41.88 0.06 -37.59
CA PHE A 300 -41.67 0.66 -36.28
C PHE A 300 -41.34 -0.38 -35.21
N LYS A 301 -41.94 -1.56 -35.27
CA LYS A 301 -41.59 -2.67 -34.39
C LYS A 301 -40.11 -3.05 -34.50
N ARG A 302 -39.58 -3.21 -35.72
CA ARG A 302 -38.14 -3.50 -35.94
C ARG A 302 -37.21 -2.39 -35.44
N LEU A 303 -37.63 -1.14 -35.59
CA LEU A 303 -36.82 0.02 -35.09
C LEU A 303 -36.84 0.09 -33.57
N GLU A 304 -37.99 -0.22 -32.96
CA GLU A 304 -38.10 -0.31 -31.49
C GLU A 304 -37.21 -1.43 -30.94
N GLU A 305 -37.27 -2.65 -31.53
CA GLU A 305 -36.47 -3.80 -31.13
C GLU A 305 -34.98 -3.50 -31.22
N LYS A 306 -34.49 -2.96 -32.35
CA LYS A 306 -33.08 -2.56 -32.49
C LYS A 306 -32.65 -1.51 -31.47
N ALA A 307 -33.50 -0.52 -31.19
CA ALA A 307 -33.18 0.50 -30.21
C ALA A 307 -33.12 -0.06 -28.77
N ARG A 308 -33.95 -1.08 -28.46
CA ARG A 308 -33.91 -1.78 -27.16
C ARG A 308 -32.68 -2.64 -27.01
N GLU A 309 -32.29 -3.39 -28.03
CA GLU A 309 -31.08 -4.21 -28.03
C GLU A 309 -29.82 -3.33 -27.80
N GLU A 310 -29.72 -2.20 -28.53
CA GLU A 310 -28.61 -1.25 -28.35
C GLU A 310 -28.64 -0.62 -26.93
N LEU A 311 -29.83 -0.35 -26.41
CA LEU A 311 -30.00 0.21 -25.06
C LEU A 311 -29.52 -0.77 -23.98
N GLU A 312 -29.91 -2.04 -24.07
CA GLU A 312 -29.45 -3.09 -23.14
C GLU A 312 -27.93 -3.22 -23.15
N GLN A 313 -27.29 -3.28 -24.32
CA GLN A 313 -25.83 -3.35 -24.44
C GLN A 313 -25.14 -2.14 -23.81
N LEU A 314 -25.68 -0.93 -23.96
CA LEU A 314 -25.10 0.28 -23.41
C LEU A 314 -25.34 0.43 -21.89
N GLU A 315 -26.46 -0.10 -21.37
CA GLU A 315 -26.77 -0.11 -19.93
C GLU A 315 -25.89 -1.09 -19.14
N GLU A 316 -25.32 -2.11 -19.78
CA GLU A 316 -24.32 -3.02 -19.18
C GLU A 316 -22.97 -2.34 -18.94
N ILE A 317 -22.67 -1.21 -19.58
CA ILE A 317 -21.42 -0.49 -19.42
C ILE A 317 -21.32 0.04 -17.99
N LYS A 318 -20.38 -0.51 -17.22
CA LYS A 318 -20.17 -0.13 -15.84
C LYS A 318 -19.71 1.33 -15.74
N LYS A 319 -20.27 2.02 -14.77
CA LYS A 319 -19.86 3.38 -14.43
C LYS A 319 -18.38 3.39 -14.04
N PRO A 320 -17.52 4.22 -14.68
CA PRO A 320 -16.13 4.30 -14.31
C PRO A 320 -15.99 4.78 -12.85
N SER A 321 -15.10 4.15 -12.08
CA SER A 321 -14.77 4.54 -10.72
C SER A 321 -13.32 4.99 -10.67
N PHE A 322 -13.07 6.17 -10.10
CA PHE A 322 -11.74 6.76 -10.02
C PHE A 322 -11.33 6.96 -8.57
N TRP A 323 -10.05 6.77 -8.31
CA TRP A 323 -9.43 7.16 -7.06
C TRP A 323 -8.41 8.25 -7.35
N ILE A 324 -8.77 9.49 -6.98
CA ILE A 324 -7.88 10.65 -7.03
C ILE A 324 -8.04 11.38 -5.71
N ASP A 325 -6.93 11.83 -5.11
CA ASP A 325 -6.94 12.69 -3.94
C ASP A 325 -7.74 13.98 -4.18
N GLN A 326 -8.46 14.44 -3.17
CA GLN A 326 -9.30 15.65 -3.29
C GLN A 326 -8.52 16.88 -3.75
N GLN A 327 -7.26 17.04 -3.35
CA GLN A 327 -6.39 18.15 -3.74
C GLN A 327 -6.06 18.18 -5.24
N ASN A 328 -6.17 17.04 -5.94
CA ASN A 328 -5.90 16.98 -7.39
C ASN A 328 -7.13 17.24 -8.25
N VAL A 329 -8.33 17.25 -7.65
CA VAL A 329 -9.58 17.58 -8.37
C VAL A 329 -9.62 19.07 -8.75
N GLU A 330 -8.96 19.92 -7.97
CA GLU A 330 -8.89 21.37 -8.22
C GLU A 330 -8.08 21.72 -9.49
N ASN A 331 -7.16 20.83 -9.89
CA ASN A 331 -6.36 20.98 -11.12
C ASN A 331 -7.06 20.44 -12.38
N LEU A 332 -8.24 19.82 -12.25
CA LEU A 332 -9.03 19.36 -13.38
C LEU A 332 -9.79 20.53 -14.02
N ASP A 333 -9.97 20.49 -15.36
CA ASP A 333 -10.89 21.39 -16.05
C ASP A 333 -12.26 21.40 -15.32
N PHE A 334 -12.82 22.59 -15.09
CA PHE A 334 -14.04 22.82 -14.30
C PHE A 334 -15.19 21.87 -14.69
N LYS A 335 -15.39 21.63 -16.00
CA LYS A 335 -16.42 20.70 -16.49
C LYS A 335 -16.15 19.25 -16.07
N VAL A 336 -14.87 18.82 -16.16
CA VAL A 336 -14.42 17.49 -15.77
C VAL A 336 -14.48 17.32 -14.26
N ALA A 337 -14.09 18.33 -13.48
CA ALA A 337 -14.18 18.31 -12.02
C ALA A 337 -15.62 18.11 -11.54
N LYS A 338 -16.61 18.78 -12.18
CA LYS A 338 -18.04 18.63 -11.86
C LYS A 338 -18.57 17.23 -12.19
N SER A 339 -18.17 16.66 -13.32
CA SER A 339 -18.53 15.29 -13.71
C SER A 339 -17.82 14.26 -12.84
N TYR A 340 -16.56 14.53 -12.48
CA TYR A 340 -15.78 13.71 -11.58
C TYR A 340 -16.43 13.58 -10.20
N GLN A 341 -16.92 14.67 -9.61
CA GLN A 341 -17.62 14.61 -8.32
C GLN A 341 -18.86 13.69 -8.34
N LYS A 342 -19.55 13.57 -9.48
CA LYS A 342 -20.69 12.65 -9.66
C LYS A 342 -20.24 11.19 -9.82
N LEU A 343 -19.03 10.96 -10.36
CA LEU A 343 -18.46 9.65 -10.67
C LEU A 343 -17.51 9.14 -9.59
N LYS A 344 -17.13 10.02 -8.62
CA LYS A 344 -16.28 9.67 -7.49
C LYS A 344 -16.87 8.48 -6.74
N ALA A 345 -16.05 7.48 -6.48
CA ALA A 345 -16.45 6.39 -5.61
C ALA A 345 -16.89 6.95 -4.25
N LYS A 346 -18.10 6.60 -3.81
CA LYS A 346 -18.64 7.08 -2.52
C LYS A 346 -17.77 6.52 -1.39
N ASN A 347 -16.98 7.38 -0.76
CA ASN A 347 -16.51 7.10 0.59
C ASN A 347 -17.74 7.08 1.51
N VAL A 348 -17.76 6.17 2.48
CA VAL A 348 -18.77 6.20 3.53
C VAL A 348 -18.65 7.55 4.22
N LYS A 349 -19.53 8.50 3.87
CA LYS A 349 -19.67 9.73 4.63
C LYS A 349 -20.50 9.37 5.85
N ILE A 350 -19.88 9.40 7.01
CA ILE A 350 -20.63 9.54 8.25
C ILE A 350 -21.18 10.98 8.20
N GLY A 351 -22.44 11.10 7.78
CA GLY A 351 -23.15 12.37 7.80
C GLY A 351 -23.50 12.68 9.25
N ILE A 352 -22.73 13.55 9.88
CA ILE A 352 -23.20 14.25 11.07
C ILE A 352 -24.28 15.20 10.55
N ASN A 353 -25.53 14.95 10.92
CA ASN A 353 -26.65 15.83 10.59
C ASN A 353 -26.45 17.14 11.38
N ASN A 354 -25.81 18.12 10.76
CA ASN A 354 -25.78 19.49 11.25
C ASN A 354 -27.19 20.08 11.02
N GLN A 355 -28.14 19.77 11.87
CA GLN A 355 -29.25 20.67 12.09
C GLN A 355 -28.68 21.86 12.85
N GLU A 356 -28.70 23.02 12.24
CA GLU A 356 -28.42 24.30 12.90
C GLU A 356 -29.41 24.50 14.04
N THR A 357 -29.10 23.98 15.21
CA THR A 357 -29.81 24.31 16.43
C THR A 357 -29.12 25.55 17.00
N ARG A 358 -29.83 26.66 17.01
CA ARG A 358 -29.41 27.94 17.64
C ARG A 358 -29.32 27.85 19.17
N SER A 359 -28.91 26.75 19.76
CA SER A 359 -28.76 26.61 21.19
C SER A 359 -27.29 26.74 21.60
N VAL A 360 -26.98 27.70 22.42
CA VAL A 360 -25.67 27.94 23.08
C VAL A 360 -25.43 26.89 24.18
N ARG A 361 -26.00 25.69 24.09
CA ARG A 361 -25.82 24.64 25.10
C ARG A 361 -24.47 23.97 24.95
N SER A 362 -23.71 23.88 26.05
CA SER A 362 -22.57 23.00 26.17
C SER A 362 -23.00 21.54 26.01
N LEU A 363 -22.33 20.83 25.10
CA LEU A 363 -22.50 19.39 24.89
C LEU A 363 -21.61 18.60 25.86
N VAL A 364 -20.37 19.04 26.00
CA VAL A 364 -19.39 18.44 26.90
C VAL A 364 -18.55 19.56 27.49
N LYS A 365 -18.46 19.60 28.83
CA LYS A 365 -17.56 20.49 29.54
C LYS A 365 -16.61 19.64 30.35
N ALA A 366 -15.33 19.86 30.15
CA ALA A 366 -14.27 19.23 30.94
C ALA A 366 -13.56 20.30 31.74
N GLU A 367 -13.37 20.06 33.01
CA GLU A 367 -12.64 20.91 33.95
C GLU A 367 -11.62 20.03 34.69
N ASN A 368 -10.35 20.42 34.64
CA ASN A 368 -9.22 19.69 35.25
C ASN A 368 -9.21 18.19 34.92
N LEU A 369 -9.54 17.84 33.67
CA LEU A 369 -9.53 16.47 33.22
C LEU A 369 -8.10 15.94 33.18
N ALA A 370 -7.88 14.79 33.82
CA ALA A 370 -6.66 14.02 33.67
C ALA A 370 -6.96 12.71 32.96
N LEU A 371 -6.11 12.34 32.00
CA LEU A 371 -6.20 11.10 31.24
C LEU A 371 -4.87 10.34 31.37
N GLY A 372 -4.98 9.03 31.59
CA GLY A 372 -3.81 8.18 31.76
C GLY A 372 -4.16 6.70 31.71
N TYR A 373 -3.16 5.86 31.93
CA TYR A 373 -3.30 4.42 32.09
C TYR A 373 -3.25 4.05 33.58
N GLY A 374 -4.14 3.16 34.01
CA GLY A 374 -4.24 2.72 35.42
C GLY A 374 -5.16 3.61 36.28
N SER A 375 -5.13 3.41 37.60
CA SER A 375 -5.85 4.31 38.52
C SER A 375 -5.09 5.63 38.69
N LEU A 376 -5.83 6.71 38.97
CA LEU A 376 -5.22 8.03 39.17
C LEU A 376 -4.24 8.01 40.38
N ASP A 377 -4.58 7.30 41.41
CA ASP A 377 -3.78 7.17 42.65
C ASP A 377 -2.47 6.42 42.36
N ASP A 378 -2.51 5.32 41.58
CA ASP A 378 -1.33 4.58 41.15
C ASP A 378 -0.43 5.40 40.22
N ALA A 379 -1.03 6.25 39.37
CA ALA A 379 -0.29 7.10 38.45
C ALA A 379 0.45 8.24 39.18
N LEU A 380 -0.14 8.82 40.20
CA LEU A 380 0.49 9.83 41.05
C LEU A 380 1.62 9.25 41.91
N GLU A 381 1.49 7.98 42.34
CA GLU A 381 2.49 7.27 43.14
C GLU A 381 3.54 6.51 42.27
N GLY A 382 3.42 6.51 40.94
CA GLY A 382 4.32 5.80 40.02
C GLY A 382 4.29 4.28 40.14
N LYS A 383 3.18 3.72 40.66
CA LYS A 383 3.00 2.28 40.88
C LYS A 383 2.27 1.58 39.74
N ASN A 384 2.48 0.29 39.62
CA ASN A 384 1.74 -0.62 38.71
C ASN A 384 1.77 -0.24 37.21
N GLY A 385 2.77 0.53 36.73
CA GLY A 385 2.85 0.97 35.34
C GLY A 385 1.79 2.00 34.96
N ALA A 386 1.10 2.58 35.93
CA ALA A 386 0.16 3.67 35.71
C ALA A 386 0.92 4.95 35.30
N LYS A 387 0.38 5.67 34.32
CA LYS A 387 1.02 6.88 33.76
C LYS A 387 -0.04 7.90 33.39
N ILE A 388 0.11 9.13 33.86
CA ILE A 388 -0.69 10.27 33.40
C ILE A 388 -0.14 10.67 32.03
N LEU A 389 -1.02 10.75 31.03
CA LEU A 389 -0.70 11.23 29.68
C LEU A 389 -0.96 12.72 29.55
N PHE A 390 -2.10 13.18 30.08
CA PHE A 390 -2.52 14.58 30.05
C PHE A 390 -3.16 14.94 31.39
N GLU A 391 -2.92 16.15 31.84
CA GLU A 391 -3.55 16.72 33.04
C GLU A 391 -3.97 18.17 32.83
N ASN A 392 -4.86 18.67 33.68
CA ASN A 392 -5.34 20.06 33.62
C ASN A 392 -6.01 20.45 32.29
N ILE A 393 -6.63 19.49 31.59
CA ILE A 393 -7.36 19.77 30.36
C ILE A 393 -8.69 20.42 30.69
N ASN A 394 -8.91 21.60 30.13
CA ASN A 394 -10.14 22.36 30.28
C ASN A 394 -10.71 22.72 28.91
N PHE A 395 -11.93 22.30 28.61
CA PHE A 395 -12.61 22.71 27.38
C PHE A 395 -14.14 22.74 27.56
N ASP A 396 -14.79 23.52 26.73
CA ASP A 396 -16.26 23.59 26.62
C ASP A 396 -16.67 23.42 25.16
N LEU A 397 -17.17 22.24 24.82
CA LEU A 397 -17.68 21.93 23.48
C LEU A 397 -19.15 22.29 23.40
N LYS A 398 -19.49 23.30 22.63
CA LYS A 398 -20.86 23.77 22.38
C LYS A 398 -21.47 23.08 21.16
N VAL A 399 -22.82 23.12 21.09
CA VAL A 399 -23.54 22.60 19.91
C VAL A 399 -23.08 23.31 18.65
N GLY A 400 -22.59 22.54 17.65
CA GLY A 400 -22.02 23.06 16.39
C GLY A 400 -20.56 23.46 16.47
N GLY A 401 -19.89 23.32 17.62
CA GLY A 401 -18.47 23.56 17.78
C GLY A 401 -17.63 22.34 17.34
N ILE A 402 -16.42 22.62 16.87
CA ILE A 402 -15.39 21.62 16.56
C ILE A 402 -14.26 21.82 17.56
N LEU A 403 -13.82 20.73 18.19
CA LEU A 403 -12.64 20.72 19.05
C LEU A 403 -11.53 19.98 18.29
N GLU A 404 -10.43 20.66 18.05
CA GLU A 404 -9.20 20.06 17.54
C GLU A 404 -8.27 19.81 18.74
N ILE A 405 -7.83 18.54 18.89
CA ILE A 405 -6.95 18.11 20.00
C ILE A 405 -5.57 17.82 19.47
#